data_fda296df4c32769047351ced5bae2e8d
#
_entry.id   fda296df4c32769047351ced5bae2e8d
#
_cell.length_a   1.000
_cell.length_b   1.000
_cell.length_c   1.000
_cell.angle_alpha   90.00
_cell.angle_beta   90.00
_cell.angle_gamma   90.00
#
_symmetry.space_group_name_H-M   'P 1'
#
loop_
_entity.id
_entity.type
_entity.pdbx_description
1 polymer ?
#
loop_
_entity_poly.entity_id
_entity_poly.type
_entity_poly.pdbx_seq_one_letter_code
_entity_poly.pdbx_strand_id
1 'polypeptide(L)' 'MNRTVFILNGPNLNLLGRREPHIYGHTTLDQIRQRSERLAEELDLVCDFRQTNHEGVMVDWIQEAFEQWASLIINPA' A
#
# COMPACT_ATOMS: atom_id res chain seq x y z
N MET A 1 15.94 -1.09 -14.90
CA MET A 1 15.24 -1.55 -13.71
C MET A 1 14.36 -0.43 -13.17
N ASN A 2 13.10 -0.74 -12.89
CA ASN A 2 12.16 0.25 -12.37
C ASN A 2 12.39 0.46 -10.87
N ARG A 3 12.44 1.72 -10.42
CA ARG A 3 12.59 2.06 -9.00
C ARG A 3 11.25 2.19 -8.28
N THR A 4 10.15 1.90 -8.96
CA THR A 4 8.83 2.00 -8.37
C THR A 4 8.52 0.75 -7.56
N VAL A 5 7.99 0.97 -6.34
CA VAL A 5 7.47 -0.07 -5.48
C VAL A 5 5.97 0.18 -5.32
N PHE A 6 5.17 -0.75 -5.78
CA PHE A 6 3.74 -0.74 -5.53
C PHE A 6 3.49 -1.33 -4.15
N ILE A 7 2.81 -0.58 -3.30
CA ILE A 7 2.35 -1.06 -1.99
C ILE A 7 0.83 -1.12 -2.05
N LEU A 8 0.30 -2.34 -2.13
CA LEU A 8 -1.12 -2.57 -2.34
C LEU A 8 -1.76 -3.09 -1.06
N ASN A 9 -2.79 -2.39 -0.62
CA ASN A 9 -3.49 -2.68 0.63
C ASN A 9 -4.91 -3.12 0.33
N GLY A 10 -5.31 -4.24 0.93
CA GLY A 10 -6.58 -4.90 0.67
C GLY A 10 -7.74 -4.39 1.50
N PRO A 11 -8.83 -5.18 1.52
CA PRO A 11 -10.10 -4.77 2.13
C PRO A 11 -9.98 -4.34 3.58
N ASN A 12 -10.74 -3.31 3.92
CA ASN A 12 -10.88 -2.77 5.26
C ASN A 12 -9.65 -2.06 5.82
N LEU A 13 -8.52 -2.06 5.12
CA LEU A 13 -7.33 -1.35 5.59
C LEU A 13 -7.53 0.17 5.58
N ASN A 14 -8.48 0.68 4.80
CA ASN A 14 -8.90 2.08 4.86
C ASN A 14 -9.48 2.47 6.21
N LEU A 15 -9.87 1.49 7.03
CA LEU A 15 -10.46 1.71 8.36
C LEU A 15 -9.44 1.70 9.50
N LEU A 16 -8.15 1.49 9.19
CA LEU A 16 -7.10 1.49 10.21
C LEU A 16 -7.12 2.78 11.03
N GLY A 17 -7.00 2.63 12.34
CA GLY A 17 -7.00 3.74 13.29
C GLY A 17 -8.39 4.28 13.60
N ARG A 18 -9.42 3.87 12.86
CA ARG A 18 -10.80 4.33 13.05
C ARG A 18 -11.69 3.29 13.68
N ARG A 19 -11.35 2.00 13.51
CA ARG A 19 -12.16 0.87 13.96
C ARG A 19 -11.47 0.19 15.14
N GLU A 20 -12.17 0.13 16.27
CA GLU A 20 -11.71 -0.54 17.47
C GLU A 20 -10.26 -0.20 17.83
N PRO A 21 -9.91 1.09 17.98
CA PRO A 21 -8.52 1.50 18.20
C PRO A 21 -7.91 0.93 19.48
N HIS A 22 -8.73 0.60 20.46
CA HIS A 22 -8.28 -0.04 21.70
C HIS A 22 -7.74 -1.46 21.47
N ILE A 23 -8.07 -2.08 20.33
CA ILE A 23 -7.58 -3.41 19.95
C ILE A 23 -6.46 -3.30 18.91
N TYR A 24 -6.69 -2.51 17.85
CA TYR A 24 -5.84 -2.46 16.67
C TYR A 24 -4.92 -1.23 16.62
N GLY A 25 -5.05 -0.32 17.59
CA GLY A 25 -4.25 0.89 17.64
C GLY A 25 -4.86 2.06 16.86
N HIS A 26 -4.17 3.19 16.92
CA HIS A 26 -4.65 4.46 16.35
C HIS A 26 -3.98 4.83 15.03
N THR A 27 -2.96 4.09 14.59
CA THR A 27 -2.26 4.40 13.36
C THR A 27 -3.17 4.20 12.16
N THR A 28 -3.34 5.24 11.35
CA THR A 28 -4.18 5.20 10.15
C THR A 28 -3.40 4.69 8.95
N LEU A 29 -4.12 4.26 7.92
CA LEU A 29 -3.48 3.87 6.66
C LEU A 29 -2.74 5.07 6.03
N ASP A 30 -3.30 6.27 6.16
CA ASP A 30 -2.64 7.47 5.63
C ASP A 30 -1.29 7.73 6.31
N GLN A 31 -1.19 7.49 7.60
CA GLN A 31 0.07 7.61 8.33
C GLN A 31 1.09 6.58 7.85
N ILE A 32 0.64 5.37 7.56
CA ILE A 32 1.50 4.33 7.01
C ILE A 32 1.98 4.74 5.61
N ARG A 33 1.08 5.29 4.79
CA ARG A 33 1.43 5.80 3.47
C ARG A 33 2.52 6.87 3.57
N GLN A 34 2.36 7.83 4.47
CA GLN A 34 3.33 8.90 4.65
C GLN A 34 4.71 8.36 5.06
N ARG A 35 4.74 7.39 5.97
CA ARG A 35 5.99 6.75 6.40
C ARG A 35 6.64 5.98 5.25
N SER A 36 5.84 5.27 4.47
CA SER A 36 6.32 4.49 3.33
C SER A 36 6.89 5.39 2.25
N GLU A 37 6.22 6.48 1.95
CA GLU A 37 6.69 7.46 0.97
C GLU A 37 8.00 8.11 1.41
N ARG A 38 8.11 8.45 2.69
CA ARG A 38 9.32 9.05 3.25
C ARG A 38 10.50 8.08 3.19
N LEU A 39 10.27 6.82 3.57
CA LEU A 39 11.30 5.80 3.51
C LEU A 39 11.74 5.54 2.06
N ALA A 40 10.79 5.49 1.14
CA ALA A 40 11.09 5.31 -0.28
C ALA A 40 11.99 6.45 -0.79
N GLU A 41 11.69 7.69 -0.40
CA GLU A 41 12.50 8.84 -0.77
C GLU A 41 13.93 8.71 -0.25
N GLU A 42 14.10 8.28 1.00
CA GLU A 42 15.42 8.06 1.58
C GLU A 42 16.19 6.97 0.84
N LEU A 43 15.50 5.97 0.30
CA LEU A 43 16.10 4.86 -0.42
C LEU A 43 16.22 5.10 -1.93
N ASP A 44 15.86 6.29 -2.39
CA ASP A 44 15.83 6.65 -3.81
C ASP A 44 14.89 5.74 -4.61
N LEU A 45 13.73 5.44 -4.03
CA LEU A 45 12.67 4.66 -4.64
C LEU A 45 11.42 5.51 -4.81
N VAL A 46 10.55 5.09 -5.72
CA VAL A 46 9.24 5.72 -5.91
C VAL A 46 8.19 4.79 -5.27
N CYS A 47 7.43 5.32 -4.32
CA CYS A 47 6.37 4.57 -3.66
C CYS A 47 5.04 4.87 -4.34
N ASP A 48 4.38 3.82 -4.85
CA ASP A 48 3.02 3.90 -5.36
C ASP A 48 2.11 3.15 -4.37
N PHE A 49 1.47 3.91 -3.49
CA PHE A 49 0.72 3.37 -2.36
C PHE A 49 -0.78 3.42 -2.67
N ARG A 50 -1.42 2.26 -2.68
CA ARG A 50 -2.83 2.13 -3.05
C ARG A 50 -3.58 1.25 -2.07
N GLN A 51 -4.90 1.43 -2.02
CA GLN A 51 -5.80 0.61 -1.21
C GLN A 51 -7.08 0.35 -2.00
N THR A 52 -7.61 -0.85 -1.91
CA THR A 52 -8.91 -1.17 -2.49
C THR A 52 -9.63 -2.22 -1.63
N ASN A 53 -10.96 -2.15 -1.65
CA ASN A 53 -11.83 -3.17 -1.07
C ASN A 53 -12.28 -4.21 -2.10
N HIS A 54 -11.81 -4.09 -3.35
CA HIS A 54 -12.28 -4.91 -4.46
C HIS A 54 -11.18 -5.81 -4.99
N GLU A 55 -11.40 -7.11 -4.95
CA GLU A 55 -10.43 -8.09 -5.40
C GLU A 55 -10.04 -7.89 -6.87
N GLY A 56 -11.02 -7.60 -7.73
CA GLY A 56 -10.75 -7.38 -9.16
C GLY A 56 -9.81 -6.20 -9.40
N VAL A 57 -9.98 -5.13 -8.64
CA VAL A 57 -9.10 -3.96 -8.73
C VAL A 57 -7.68 -4.34 -8.29
N MET A 58 -7.57 -5.13 -7.22
CA MET A 58 -6.28 -5.60 -6.73
C MET A 58 -5.55 -6.40 -7.82
N VAL A 59 -6.26 -7.30 -8.49
CA VAL A 59 -5.70 -8.08 -9.59
C VAL A 59 -5.20 -7.18 -10.71
N ASP A 60 -5.98 -6.19 -11.10
CA ASP A 60 -5.59 -5.25 -12.14
C ASP A 60 -4.31 -4.50 -11.77
N TRP A 61 -4.19 -4.09 -10.53
CA TRP A 61 -3.00 -3.38 -10.05
C TRP A 61 -1.75 -4.26 -10.01
N ILE A 62 -1.93 -5.54 -9.65
CA ILE A 62 -0.83 -6.50 -9.68
C ILE A 62 -0.31 -6.66 -11.11
N GLN A 63 -1.22 -6.75 -12.07
CA GLN A 63 -0.87 -6.83 -13.48
C GLN A 63 -0.16 -5.57 -13.97
N GLU A 64 -0.63 -4.40 -13.51
CA GLU A 64 0.01 -3.12 -13.83
C GLU A 64 1.45 -3.09 -13.32
N ALA A 65 1.67 -3.52 -12.08
CA ALA A 65 3.02 -3.57 -11.52
C ALA A 65 3.92 -4.52 -12.31
N PHE A 66 3.39 -5.67 -12.67
CA PHE A 66 4.11 -6.66 -13.48
C PHE A 66 4.52 -6.09 -14.85
N GLU A 67 3.61 -5.40 -15.52
CA GLU A 67 3.88 -4.80 -16.83
C GLU A 67 4.98 -3.73 -16.76
N GLN A 68 5.08 -3.04 -15.64
CA GLN A 68 6.07 -2.00 -15.41
C GLN A 68 7.39 -2.53 -14.84
N TRP A 69 7.50 -3.82 -14.58
CA TRP A 69 8.66 -4.40 -13.88
C TRP A 69 8.89 -3.75 -12.52
N ALA A 70 7.83 -3.30 -11.88
CA ALA A 70 7.90 -2.69 -10.56
C ALA A 70 7.97 -3.76 -9.48
N SER A 71 8.55 -3.40 -8.33
CA SER A 71 8.48 -4.25 -7.14
C SER A 71 7.10 -4.16 -6.51
N LEU A 72 6.71 -5.18 -5.79
CA LEU A 72 5.36 -5.31 -5.28
C LEU A 72 5.38 -5.75 -3.82
N ILE A 73 4.68 -5.00 -2.98
CA ILE A 73 4.39 -5.37 -1.59
C ILE A 73 2.88 -5.42 -1.47
N ILE A 74 2.36 -6.55 -1.00
CA ILE A 74 0.91 -6.74 -0.83
C ILE A 74 0.61 -6.98 0.63
N ASN A 75 -0.34 -6.21 1.15
CA ASN A 75 -0.96 -6.45 2.44
C ASN A 75 -2.41 -6.85 2.17
N PRO A 76 -2.71 -8.14 2.14
CA PRO A 76 -4.05 -8.61 1.72
C PRO A 76 -5.13 -8.42 2.76
N ALA A 77 -4.74 -8.11 3.99
CA ALA A 77 -5.59 -7.99 5.17
C ALA A 77 -6.17 -9.33 5.62
#